data_4978af0db948d4078106dafd7dbfd217
#
_entry.id   4978af0db948d4078106dafd7dbfd217
#
_cell.length_a   1.000
_cell.length_b   1.000
_cell.length_c   1.000
_cell.angle_alpha   90.00
_cell.angle_beta   90.00
_cell.angle_gamma   90.00
#
_symmetry.space_group_name_H-M   'P 1'
#
loop_
_entity.id
_entity.type
_entity.pdbx_description
1 polymer ?
#
loop_
_entity_poly.entity_id
_entity_poly.type
_entity_poly.pdbx_seq_one_letter_code
_entity_poly.pdbx_strand_id
1 'polypeptide(L)'
;MKHPGLSIINILTVLTVLTSCSCNQDRQNNWGIPDKEQELPGSETAVPEEIAYDCTVTVDASSFVSEDYIGNGVQWDPYEVNDISDTDWQKLYNRLDFMKPQFIRMMHNIGEKTVNGALIKEAGLEHLMHLLDYCQSRGITVMFGDWGGSIADPEKGTINETLLRNIAEYLDFLINTKGYDCIKYYNLINEPNGYWSQTKGDYDLWSHAVKFFWEEARKLGLDKKIKMAAPDVAIWTAEETFWVSNTVRDFPEATGIYDIHTYPSKITVNSGQYTDIIKAYKDASAPGSKIVMGEIGFKYQEPEDAGYHAENLKRAANLAHASTEDSQMFVYDYMYGTDMADAVFQTINAGYSGCVAWMLDDAMHYKEPGKLKIWGFWNIFGDERYGAEHETVRPWFYAWSLLCRYIPKGTDFYTVNVSGTDGIKAIAGVHDGKRTIAVVNVSKEEKTVKITSDNLGNMDNVRKYIYGEGLFVTEGDCTMHPVATDMDFSLSKGEILKLPAESMILLTEL
;
A
#
# COMPACT_ATOMS: atom_id res chain seq x y z
N MET A 1 5.49 -42.23 -44.14
CA MET A 1 6.69 -42.45 -44.99
C MET A 1 7.75 -41.44 -44.58
N LYS A 2 8.90 -42.01 -44.16
CA LYS A 2 10.25 -41.42 -44.10
C LYS A 2 10.48 -40.19 -43.18
N HIS A 3 11.06 -40.43 -42.00
CA HIS A 3 12.19 -39.72 -41.38
C HIS A 3 13.44 -39.80 -42.28
N PRO A 4 14.62 -39.19 -42.00
CA PRO A 4 15.17 -38.50 -40.83
C PRO A 4 16.20 -37.38 -41.12
N GLY A 5 16.82 -36.81 -40.04
CA GLY A 5 18.14 -36.17 -40.11
C GLY A 5 18.41 -35.26 -38.92
N LEU A 6 18.99 -35.74 -37.87
CA LEU A 6 20.35 -35.74 -37.33
C LEU A 6 20.95 -34.34 -37.09
N SER A 7 21.07 -34.02 -35.82
CA SER A 7 22.28 -33.81 -34.97
C SER A 7 23.33 -32.81 -35.40
N ILE A 8 23.72 -31.90 -34.51
CA ILE A 8 25.13 -31.69 -34.10
C ILE A 8 25.14 -31.04 -32.71
N ILE A 9 25.77 -31.75 -31.76
CA ILE A 9 26.21 -31.31 -30.45
C ILE A 9 27.55 -30.63 -30.62
N ASN A 10 27.74 -29.42 -30.08
CA ASN A 10 29.08 -28.86 -29.89
C ASN A 10 29.35 -28.72 -28.38
N ILE A 11 30.25 -29.58 -27.92
CA ILE A 11 30.90 -29.54 -26.63
C ILE A 11 32.07 -28.57 -26.71
N LEU A 12 32.12 -27.54 -25.89
CA LEU A 12 33.28 -26.68 -25.73
C LEU A 12 33.98 -27.01 -24.40
N THR A 13 35.17 -27.61 -24.53
CA THR A 13 36.07 -27.96 -23.44
C THR A 13 36.85 -26.73 -23.01
N VAL A 14 36.75 -26.36 -21.71
CA VAL A 14 37.60 -25.32 -21.11
C VAL A 14 38.87 -25.98 -20.54
N LEU A 15 40.00 -25.54 -21.02
CA LEU A 15 41.34 -25.98 -20.59
C LEU A 15 41.79 -25.14 -19.42
N THR A 16 42.04 -25.78 -18.28
CA THR A 16 42.67 -25.18 -17.10
C THR A 16 44.18 -25.29 -17.23
N VAL A 17 44.88 -24.17 -17.20
CA VAL A 17 46.34 -24.13 -17.13
C VAL A 17 46.76 -23.85 -15.66
N LEU A 18 47.37 -24.85 -15.06
CA LEU A 18 48.10 -24.74 -13.80
C LEU A 18 49.56 -24.42 -14.10
N THR A 19 50.07 -23.32 -13.62
CA THR A 19 51.52 -23.06 -13.57
C THR A 19 51.98 -23.11 -12.12
N SER A 20 52.76 -24.16 -11.84
CA SER A 20 53.57 -24.36 -10.66
C SER A 20 54.88 -23.58 -10.77
N CYS A 21 55.25 -22.83 -9.75
CA CYS A 21 56.66 -22.37 -9.60
C CYS A 21 57.27 -23.01 -8.40
N SER A 22 58.34 -23.72 -8.63
CA SER A 22 59.21 -24.39 -7.67
C SER A 22 60.28 -23.45 -7.14
N CYS A 23 60.59 -23.64 -5.83
CA CYS A 23 61.74 -23.11 -5.13
C CYS A 23 63.10 -23.54 -5.73
N ASN A 24 64.07 -22.66 -5.63
CA ASN A 24 65.44 -23.09 -5.41
C ASN A 24 66.22 -22.16 -4.50
N GLN A 25 66.91 -22.82 -3.52
CA GLN A 25 67.74 -22.25 -2.49
C GLN A 25 69.18 -21.92 -3.03
N ASP A 26 69.88 -21.16 -2.21
CA ASP A 26 71.33 -21.02 -1.97
C ASP A 26 72.09 -19.88 -2.67
N ARG A 27 72.54 -18.92 -1.86
CA ARG A 27 73.93 -18.81 -1.40
C ARG A 27 74.14 -17.60 -0.49
N GLN A 28 74.96 -17.91 0.52
CA GLN A 28 75.49 -17.05 1.59
C GLN A 28 76.52 -16.01 1.13
N ASN A 29 76.71 -15.06 2.08
CA ASN A 29 77.92 -14.24 2.43
C ASN A 29 78.00 -12.84 1.79
N ASN A 30 78.16 -11.72 2.46
CA ASN A 30 79.07 -11.37 3.55
C ASN A 30 78.94 -9.85 3.85
N TRP A 31 78.94 -9.49 5.11
CA TRP A 31 79.50 -8.31 5.78
C TRP A 31 79.46 -6.92 5.12
N GLY A 32 78.86 -5.98 5.86
CA GLY A 32 79.10 -4.55 5.75
C GLY A 32 78.03 -3.71 6.43
N ILE A 33 78.18 -3.39 7.70
CA ILE A 33 77.43 -2.33 8.40
C ILE A 33 78.05 -0.99 7.95
N PRO A 34 77.26 0.00 7.60
CA PRO A 34 77.36 1.28 8.23
C PRO A 34 76.00 1.83 8.70
N ASP A 35 75.99 2.30 9.92
CA ASP A 35 74.96 3.13 10.51
C ASP A 35 74.61 4.33 9.61
N LYS A 36 73.36 4.39 9.21
CA LYS A 36 72.63 5.65 9.00
C LYS A 36 71.16 5.35 9.28
N GLU A 37 70.68 5.97 10.36
CA GLU A 37 69.24 6.16 10.57
C GLU A 37 68.65 6.87 9.32
N GLN A 38 67.92 6.08 8.52
CA GLN A 38 67.00 6.63 7.54
C GLN A 38 65.65 6.70 8.21
N GLU A 39 65.19 7.91 8.53
CA GLU A 39 63.81 8.20 8.85
C GLU A 39 62.92 7.60 7.76
N LEU A 40 62.11 6.63 8.14
CA LEU A 40 61.00 6.14 7.32
C LEU A 40 60.05 7.29 7.09
N PRO A 41 59.63 7.56 5.82
CA PRO A 41 58.59 8.55 5.54
C PRO A 41 57.37 8.15 6.37
N GLY A 42 56.82 9.11 7.11
CA GLY A 42 55.63 8.95 7.88
C GLY A 42 54.54 8.32 7.02
N SER A 43 53.92 7.23 7.52
CA SER A 43 52.72 6.73 6.96
C SER A 43 51.68 7.85 7.08
N GLU A 44 51.46 8.56 6.03
CA GLU A 44 50.23 9.36 5.89
C GLU A 44 49.09 8.34 6.07
N THR A 45 48.45 8.38 7.21
CA THR A 45 47.16 7.73 7.40
C THR A 45 46.26 8.38 6.40
N ALA A 46 45.95 7.66 5.32
CA ALA A 46 44.95 8.08 4.34
C ALA A 46 43.69 8.44 5.15
N VAL A 47 43.34 9.71 5.16
CA VAL A 47 42.04 10.16 5.67
C VAL A 47 41.02 9.42 4.84
N PRO A 48 40.07 8.67 5.46
CA PRO A 48 39.04 7.98 4.68
C PRO A 48 38.35 9.03 3.78
N GLU A 49 38.32 8.77 2.49
CA GLU A 49 37.65 9.62 1.52
C GLU A 49 36.18 9.72 1.97
N GLU A 50 35.72 10.91 2.30
CA GLU A 50 34.35 11.14 2.73
C GLU A 50 33.44 10.86 1.55
N ILE A 51 32.66 9.77 1.65
CA ILE A 51 31.72 9.38 0.58
C ILE A 51 30.70 10.52 0.43
N ALA A 52 30.69 11.18 -0.72
CA ALA A 52 29.70 12.20 -1.04
C ALA A 52 28.30 11.55 -1.14
N TYR A 53 27.28 12.25 -0.66
CA TYR A 53 25.88 11.85 -0.76
C TYR A 53 25.00 12.99 -1.25
N ASP A 54 23.92 12.63 -1.96
CA ASP A 54 23.01 13.60 -2.59
C ASP A 54 22.03 14.18 -1.58
N CYS A 55 21.61 13.37 -0.59
CA CYS A 55 20.69 13.80 0.44
C CYS A 55 20.92 13.09 1.78
N THR A 56 20.33 13.69 2.82
CA THR A 56 20.30 13.11 4.17
C THR A 56 18.86 12.84 4.58
N VAL A 57 18.62 11.65 5.11
CA VAL A 57 17.40 11.23 5.82
C VAL A 57 17.73 11.23 7.31
N THR A 58 17.16 12.15 8.07
CA THR A 58 17.35 12.24 9.52
C THR A 58 16.08 11.82 10.24
N VAL A 59 16.18 10.79 11.10
CA VAL A 59 15.07 10.33 11.92
C VAL A 59 15.17 10.93 13.31
N ASP A 60 14.10 11.60 13.76
CA ASP A 60 13.97 12.13 15.12
C ASP A 60 12.97 11.29 15.92
N ALA A 61 13.48 10.36 16.74
CA ALA A 61 12.68 9.50 17.58
C ALA A 61 12.14 10.16 18.87
N SER A 62 12.36 11.47 19.05
CA SER A 62 11.71 12.24 20.13
C SER A 62 10.34 12.79 19.74
N SER A 63 9.96 12.70 18.47
CA SER A 63 8.73 13.24 17.91
C SER A 63 7.98 12.22 17.06
N PHE A 64 6.75 11.90 17.46
CA PHE A 64 5.87 11.03 16.70
C PHE A 64 5.09 11.81 15.64
N VAL A 65 4.86 11.17 14.49
CA VAL A 65 3.92 11.66 13.46
C VAL A 65 2.64 10.86 13.46
N SER A 66 2.70 9.56 13.80
CA SER A 66 1.53 8.70 13.97
C SER A 66 1.85 7.61 15.00
N GLU A 67 0.96 7.42 15.97
CA GLU A 67 1.09 6.40 17.01
C GLU A 67 0.01 5.33 16.83
N ASP A 68 0.31 4.10 17.23
CA ASP A 68 -0.60 2.95 17.15
C ASP A 68 -1.27 2.85 15.77
N TYR A 69 -0.44 2.74 14.73
CA TYR A 69 -0.87 2.66 13.33
C TYR A 69 -1.83 1.48 13.13
N ILE A 70 -2.96 1.67 12.44
CA ILE A 70 -3.92 0.60 12.15
C ILE A 70 -3.34 -0.40 11.14
N GLY A 71 -2.50 0.09 10.22
CA GLY A 71 -1.84 -0.69 9.21
C GLY A 71 -2.18 -0.28 7.79
N ASN A 72 -1.41 -0.82 6.84
CA ASN A 72 -1.74 -0.74 5.42
C ASN A 72 -2.56 -1.96 5.01
N GLY A 73 -3.37 -1.78 3.99
CA GLY A 73 -4.20 -2.85 3.46
C GLY A 73 -4.78 -2.54 2.09
N VAL A 74 -5.88 -3.18 1.78
CA VAL A 74 -6.45 -3.16 0.44
C VAL A 74 -7.98 -3.10 0.48
N GLN A 75 -8.57 -2.53 -0.56
CA GLN A 75 -9.97 -2.77 -0.86
C GLN A 75 -10.12 -4.21 -1.36
N TRP A 76 -11.01 -4.97 -0.71
CA TRP A 76 -11.32 -6.34 -1.10
C TRP A 76 -12.81 -6.62 -0.94
N ASP A 77 -13.55 -6.53 -2.03
CA ASP A 77 -14.99 -6.70 -2.03
C ASP A 77 -15.41 -8.15 -2.33
N PRO A 78 -16.60 -8.58 -1.90
CA PRO A 78 -17.18 -9.81 -2.37
C PRO A 78 -17.29 -9.82 -3.90
N TYR A 79 -16.89 -10.92 -4.52
CA TYR A 79 -16.90 -11.02 -5.98
C TYR A 79 -18.32 -11.03 -6.54
N GLU A 80 -18.50 -10.30 -7.64
CA GLU A 80 -19.80 -10.16 -8.33
C GLU A 80 -20.20 -11.45 -9.08
N VAL A 81 -19.22 -12.32 -9.35
CA VAL A 81 -19.39 -13.58 -10.08
C VAL A 81 -19.15 -14.77 -9.15
N ASN A 82 -19.95 -15.81 -9.30
CA ASN A 82 -20.00 -16.97 -8.39
C ASN A 82 -19.22 -18.17 -8.94
N ASP A 83 -18.12 -17.95 -9.65
CA ASP A 83 -17.35 -18.98 -10.32
C ASP A 83 -15.88 -19.06 -9.86
N ILE A 84 -15.57 -18.52 -8.67
CA ILE A 84 -14.26 -18.68 -8.06
C ILE A 84 -14.09 -20.13 -7.62
N SER A 85 -13.05 -20.78 -8.14
CA SER A 85 -12.72 -22.16 -7.76
C SER A 85 -11.99 -22.20 -6.40
N ASP A 86 -11.98 -23.39 -5.77
CA ASP A 86 -11.18 -23.63 -4.55
C ASP A 86 -9.68 -23.34 -4.80
N THR A 87 -9.19 -23.60 -6.01
CA THR A 87 -7.80 -23.32 -6.41
C THR A 87 -7.52 -21.81 -6.42
N ASP A 88 -8.45 -21.01 -6.92
CA ASP A 88 -8.31 -19.56 -6.97
C ASP A 88 -8.42 -18.94 -5.57
N TRP A 89 -9.34 -19.42 -4.74
CA TRP A 89 -9.38 -19.05 -3.32
C TRP A 89 -8.04 -19.32 -2.64
N GLN A 90 -7.44 -20.50 -2.86
CA GLN A 90 -6.14 -20.83 -2.27
C GLN A 90 -5.02 -19.94 -2.82
N LYS A 91 -5.05 -19.60 -4.11
CA LYS A 91 -4.11 -18.66 -4.75
C LYS A 91 -4.22 -17.28 -4.10
N LEU A 92 -5.45 -16.76 -3.94
CA LEU A 92 -5.72 -15.49 -3.24
C LEU A 92 -5.18 -15.49 -1.82
N TYR A 93 -5.46 -16.53 -1.03
CA TYR A 93 -5.00 -16.62 0.35
C TYR A 93 -3.48 -16.69 0.45
N ASN A 94 -2.79 -17.41 -0.44
CA ASN A 94 -1.34 -17.47 -0.46
C ASN A 94 -0.71 -16.08 -0.74
N ARG A 95 -1.29 -15.33 -1.67
CA ARG A 95 -0.85 -13.96 -2.00
C ARG A 95 -1.09 -13.00 -0.83
N LEU A 96 -2.25 -13.07 -0.21
CA LEU A 96 -2.58 -12.29 0.97
C LEU A 96 -1.71 -12.66 2.19
N ASP A 97 -1.38 -13.95 2.37
CA ASP A 97 -0.46 -14.41 3.43
C ASP A 97 0.98 -13.90 3.20
N PHE A 98 1.39 -13.70 1.94
CA PHE A 98 2.63 -13.00 1.65
C PHE A 98 2.51 -11.51 1.96
N MET A 99 1.48 -10.83 1.50
CA MET A 99 1.26 -9.39 1.72
C MET A 99 1.10 -9.05 3.21
N LYS A 100 0.37 -9.85 3.97
CA LYS A 100 -0.01 -9.61 5.38
C LYS A 100 -0.73 -8.27 5.59
N PRO A 101 -1.81 -7.97 4.88
CA PRO A 101 -2.55 -6.73 5.10
C PRO A 101 -3.05 -6.68 6.54
N GLN A 102 -3.02 -5.50 7.15
CA GLN A 102 -3.43 -5.30 8.54
C GLN A 102 -4.82 -4.66 8.63
N PHE A 103 -5.25 -4.03 7.53
CA PHE A 103 -6.48 -3.28 7.42
C PHE A 103 -7.12 -3.55 6.07
N ILE A 104 -8.38 -3.99 6.04
CA ILE A 104 -9.12 -4.24 4.80
C ILE A 104 -10.39 -3.40 4.80
N ARG A 105 -10.60 -2.67 3.72
CA ARG A 105 -11.89 -2.07 3.39
C ARG A 105 -12.68 -3.05 2.54
N MET A 106 -13.95 -3.24 2.88
CA MET A 106 -14.82 -4.21 2.23
C MET A 106 -16.19 -3.61 2.07
N MET A 107 -16.65 -3.51 0.84
CA MET A 107 -17.91 -2.89 0.51
C MET A 107 -18.92 -3.92 -0.01
N HIS A 108 -20.19 -3.66 0.24
CA HIS A 108 -21.30 -4.45 -0.25
C HIS A 108 -22.47 -3.55 -0.65
N ASN A 109 -23.55 -4.15 -1.10
CA ASN A 109 -24.79 -3.43 -1.41
C ASN A 109 -25.99 -4.16 -0.76
N ILE A 110 -26.45 -3.66 0.38
CA ILE A 110 -27.60 -4.25 1.09
C ILE A 110 -28.90 -4.06 0.30
N GLY A 111 -28.99 -3.03 -0.53
CA GLY A 111 -30.14 -2.86 -1.42
C GLY A 111 -30.42 -4.10 -2.29
N GLU A 112 -29.38 -4.76 -2.77
CA GLU A 112 -29.47 -5.99 -3.57
C GLU A 112 -29.86 -7.23 -2.78
N LYS A 113 -29.72 -7.18 -1.44
CA LYS A 113 -30.13 -8.25 -0.53
C LYS A 113 -31.57 -8.07 -0.02
N THR A 114 -32.35 -7.16 -0.60
CA THR A 114 -33.71 -6.88 -0.21
C THR A 114 -34.72 -7.24 -1.27
N VAL A 115 -35.81 -7.87 -0.89
CA VAL A 115 -36.95 -8.18 -1.77
C VAL A 115 -38.22 -7.58 -1.15
N ASN A 116 -38.87 -6.67 -1.86
CA ASN A 116 -40.04 -5.95 -1.36
C ASN A 116 -39.79 -5.26 0.02
N GLY A 117 -38.58 -4.75 0.23
CA GLY A 117 -38.16 -4.14 1.49
C GLY A 117 -37.75 -5.11 2.61
N ALA A 118 -37.91 -6.43 2.42
CA ALA A 118 -37.50 -7.42 3.39
C ALA A 118 -36.03 -7.87 3.14
N LEU A 119 -35.21 -7.88 4.17
CA LEU A 119 -33.82 -8.33 4.11
C LEU A 119 -33.72 -9.85 3.97
N ILE A 120 -32.92 -10.31 3.01
CA ILE A 120 -32.54 -11.72 2.85
C ILE A 120 -31.08 -11.88 3.24
N LYS A 121 -30.84 -12.26 4.49
CA LYS A 121 -29.50 -12.27 5.12
C LYS A 121 -28.53 -13.23 4.45
N GLU A 122 -29.01 -14.29 3.86
CA GLU A 122 -28.21 -15.33 3.19
C GLU A 122 -27.86 -14.98 1.73
N ALA A 123 -28.43 -13.93 1.15
CA ALA A 123 -28.15 -13.56 -0.23
C ALA A 123 -26.69 -13.10 -0.39
N GLY A 124 -25.91 -13.82 -1.23
CA GLY A 124 -24.48 -13.55 -1.48
C GLY A 124 -23.61 -13.67 -0.23
N LEU A 125 -24.04 -14.42 0.79
CA LEU A 125 -23.32 -14.56 2.05
C LEU A 125 -22.06 -15.42 1.90
N GLU A 126 -22.08 -16.43 1.04
CA GLU A 126 -20.98 -17.39 0.88
C GLU A 126 -19.64 -16.70 0.52
N HIS A 127 -19.63 -15.87 -0.51
CA HIS A 127 -18.43 -15.12 -0.90
C HIS A 127 -17.98 -14.16 0.19
N LEU A 128 -18.90 -13.45 0.82
CA LEU A 128 -18.59 -12.55 1.92
C LEU A 128 -17.96 -13.32 3.10
N MET A 129 -18.42 -14.52 3.40
CA MET A 129 -17.85 -15.35 4.46
C MET A 129 -16.41 -15.75 4.16
N HIS A 130 -16.05 -16.10 2.91
CA HIS A 130 -14.65 -16.37 2.54
C HIS A 130 -13.72 -15.22 2.92
N LEU A 131 -14.13 -13.97 2.67
CA LEU A 131 -13.35 -12.78 2.99
C LEU A 131 -13.29 -12.54 4.51
N LEU A 132 -14.42 -12.59 5.18
CA LEU A 132 -14.51 -12.35 6.62
C LEU A 132 -13.82 -13.44 7.45
N ASP A 133 -13.93 -14.71 7.07
CA ASP A 133 -13.23 -15.84 7.70
C ASP A 133 -11.71 -15.68 7.58
N TYR A 134 -11.23 -15.28 6.39
CA TYR A 134 -9.82 -14.95 6.20
C TYR A 134 -9.37 -13.83 7.14
N CYS A 135 -10.10 -12.71 7.15
CA CYS A 135 -9.77 -11.57 7.99
C CYS A 135 -9.80 -11.91 9.49
N GLN A 136 -10.86 -12.60 9.92
CA GLN A 136 -11.05 -13.01 11.32
C GLN A 136 -9.92 -13.93 11.79
N SER A 137 -9.57 -14.95 11.00
CA SER A 137 -8.53 -15.92 11.36
C SER A 137 -7.12 -15.32 11.47
N ARG A 138 -6.88 -14.17 10.85
CA ARG A 138 -5.58 -13.48 10.83
C ARG A 138 -5.54 -12.20 11.67
N GLY A 139 -6.63 -11.87 12.38
CA GLY A 139 -6.72 -10.68 13.23
C GLY A 139 -6.68 -9.36 12.46
N ILE A 140 -7.07 -9.39 11.17
CA ILE A 140 -7.11 -8.20 10.30
C ILE A 140 -8.29 -7.32 10.73
N THR A 141 -8.07 -6.03 10.82
CA THR A 141 -9.13 -5.05 11.07
C THR A 141 -9.91 -4.82 9.78
N VAL A 142 -11.25 -4.95 9.85
CA VAL A 142 -12.14 -4.70 8.71
C VAL A 142 -12.91 -3.41 8.90
N MET A 143 -12.81 -2.52 7.92
CA MET A 143 -13.71 -1.42 7.66
C MET A 143 -14.74 -1.92 6.65
N PHE A 144 -15.92 -2.24 7.15
CA PHE A 144 -17.02 -2.76 6.34
C PHE A 144 -17.93 -1.60 5.94
N GLY A 145 -18.52 -1.65 4.74
CA GLY A 145 -19.35 -0.54 4.28
C GLY A 145 -20.38 -0.90 3.23
N ASP A 146 -21.20 0.07 2.88
CA ASP A 146 -22.19 -0.02 1.81
C ASP A 146 -21.88 0.99 0.70
N TRP A 147 -22.03 0.57 -0.56
CA TRP A 147 -21.90 1.49 -1.69
C TRP A 147 -22.93 2.63 -1.66
N GLY A 148 -23.94 2.51 -0.81
CA GLY A 148 -24.94 3.55 -0.57
C GLY A 148 -26.10 3.54 -1.54
N GLY A 149 -26.23 2.50 -2.37
CA GLY A 149 -27.31 2.38 -3.36
C GLY A 149 -28.69 2.44 -2.71
N SER A 150 -29.56 3.38 -3.14
CA SER A 150 -30.93 3.55 -2.65
C SER A 150 -31.09 3.98 -1.18
N ILE A 151 -30.03 4.39 -0.51
CA ILE A 151 -30.07 4.89 0.89
C ILE A 151 -30.75 6.27 0.97
N ALA A 152 -30.57 7.10 -0.04
CA ALA A 152 -31.14 8.45 -0.11
C ALA A 152 -31.76 8.74 -1.47
N ASP A 153 -32.70 9.68 -1.50
CA ASP A 153 -33.29 10.28 -2.71
C ASP A 153 -32.99 11.79 -2.67
N PRO A 154 -31.96 12.27 -3.33
CA PRO A 154 -31.57 13.68 -3.30
C PRO A 154 -32.57 14.60 -3.98
N GLU A 155 -33.38 14.11 -4.92
CA GLU A 155 -34.41 14.89 -5.58
C GLU A 155 -35.57 15.23 -4.62
N LYS A 156 -35.85 14.37 -3.67
CA LYS A 156 -36.88 14.55 -2.64
C LYS A 156 -36.31 15.03 -1.29
N GLY A 157 -34.99 14.99 -1.10
CA GLY A 157 -34.36 15.28 0.19
C GLY A 157 -34.76 14.27 1.27
N THR A 158 -34.95 12.98 0.91
CA THR A 158 -35.44 11.96 1.85
C THR A 158 -34.47 10.78 1.95
N ILE A 159 -34.48 10.10 3.11
CA ILE A 159 -33.72 8.88 3.35
C ILE A 159 -34.64 7.65 3.26
N ASN A 160 -34.05 6.50 2.97
CA ASN A 160 -34.74 5.21 2.96
C ASN A 160 -34.58 4.52 4.33
N GLU A 161 -35.46 4.89 5.26
CA GLU A 161 -35.42 4.34 6.64
C GLU A 161 -35.50 2.81 6.69
N THR A 162 -36.26 2.18 5.79
CA THR A 162 -36.38 0.71 5.75
C THR A 162 -35.04 0.08 5.39
N LEU A 163 -34.34 0.61 4.38
CA LEU A 163 -33.03 0.12 4.00
C LEU A 163 -31.98 0.36 5.10
N LEU A 164 -32.01 1.51 5.77
CA LEU A 164 -31.10 1.82 6.86
C LEU A 164 -31.29 0.88 8.07
N ARG A 165 -32.53 0.47 8.38
CA ARG A 165 -32.80 -0.60 9.38
C ARG A 165 -32.25 -1.93 8.91
N ASN A 166 -32.48 -2.31 7.66
CA ASN A 166 -31.95 -3.56 7.09
C ASN A 166 -30.42 -3.61 7.15
N ILE A 167 -29.73 -2.49 6.93
CA ILE A 167 -28.29 -2.37 7.07
C ILE A 167 -27.87 -2.66 8.52
N ALA A 168 -28.52 -2.03 9.50
CA ALA A 168 -28.23 -2.28 10.92
C ALA A 168 -28.49 -3.74 11.31
N GLU A 169 -29.61 -4.33 10.84
CA GLU A 169 -29.95 -5.74 11.09
C GLU A 169 -28.97 -6.73 10.42
N TYR A 170 -28.44 -6.37 9.26
CA TYR A 170 -27.43 -7.21 8.59
C TYR A 170 -26.09 -7.17 9.33
N LEU A 171 -25.67 -6.01 9.79
CA LEU A 171 -24.50 -5.88 10.66
C LEU A 171 -24.65 -6.66 11.96
N ASP A 172 -25.82 -6.58 12.60
CA ASP A 172 -26.13 -7.37 13.79
C ASP A 172 -26.02 -8.87 13.50
N PHE A 173 -26.53 -9.33 12.36
CA PHE A 173 -26.40 -10.71 11.92
C PHE A 173 -24.94 -11.12 11.72
N LEU A 174 -24.14 -10.33 11.05
CA LEU A 174 -22.71 -10.63 10.83
C LEU A 174 -21.94 -10.65 12.15
N ILE A 175 -22.12 -9.65 13.00
CA ILE A 175 -21.33 -9.45 14.21
C ILE A 175 -21.83 -10.33 15.37
N ASN A 176 -23.13 -10.34 15.62
CA ASN A 176 -23.69 -11.01 16.82
C ASN A 176 -24.12 -12.45 16.54
N THR A 177 -24.56 -12.77 15.32
CA THR A 177 -25.00 -14.14 14.97
C THR A 177 -23.87 -14.94 14.34
N LYS A 178 -23.11 -14.37 13.41
CA LYS A 178 -21.98 -15.05 12.76
C LYS A 178 -20.66 -14.93 13.53
N GLY A 179 -20.51 -13.92 14.38
CA GLY A 179 -19.36 -13.76 15.27
C GLY A 179 -18.15 -13.05 14.63
N TYR A 180 -18.36 -12.24 13.58
CA TYR A 180 -17.29 -11.51 12.90
C TYR A 180 -16.83 -10.28 13.69
N ASP A 181 -16.02 -10.50 14.72
CA ASP A 181 -15.42 -9.44 15.54
C ASP A 181 -14.30 -8.67 14.81
N CYS A 182 -13.84 -9.13 13.64
CA CYS A 182 -12.89 -8.39 12.81
C CYS A 182 -13.49 -7.10 12.24
N ILE A 183 -14.81 -7.00 12.09
CA ILE A 183 -15.51 -5.78 11.67
C ILE A 183 -15.42 -4.78 12.83
N LYS A 184 -14.64 -3.71 12.66
CA LYS A 184 -14.43 -2.67 13.67
C LYS A 184 -15.01 -1.33 13.29
N TYR A 185 -15.06 -1.07 11.99
CA TYR A 185 -15.55 0.20 11.45
C TYR A 185 -16.61 -0.05 10.40
N TYR A 186 -17.57 0.89 10.32
CA TYR A 186 -18.60 0.83 9.30
C TYR A 186 -18.70 2.14 8.54
N ASN A 187 -18.74 2.04 7.23
CA ASN A 187 -18.95 3.12 6.28
C ASN A 187 -20.37 3.01 5.71
N LEU A 188 -21.16 4.09 5.75
CA LEU A 188 -22.56 4.01 5.36
C LEU A 188 -22.80 4.31 3.88
N ILE A 189 -22.08 5.27 3.31
CA ILE A 189 -22.23 5.72 1.92
C ILE A 189 -20.85 6.04 1.37
N ASN A 190 -20.48 5.39 0.26
CA ASN A 190 -19.22 5.68 -0.42
C ASN A 190 -19.25 7.09 -1.04
N GLU A 191 -18.22 7.89 -0.73
CA GLU A 191 -17.93 9.20 -1.32
C GLU A 191 -19.15 10.13 -1.37
N PRO A 192 -19.82 10.41 -0.23
CA PRO A 192 -21.08 11.14 -0.21
C PRO A 192 -20.98 12.57 -0.73
N ASN A 193 -19.78 13.15 -0.80
CA ASN A 193 -19.52 14.46 -1.37
C ASN A 193 -19.51 14.49 -2.92
N GLY A 194 -19.44 13.32 -3.57
CA GLY A 194 -19.41 13.23 -5.03
C GLY A 194 -20.81 13.35 -5.68
N TYR A 195 -20.87 13.96 -6.87
CA TYR A 195 -22.11 14.02 -7.67
C TYR A 195 -22.59 12.64 -8.14
N TRP A 196 -21.71 11.65 -8.10
CA TRP A 196 -21.98 10.23 -8.41
C TRP A 196 -22.62 9.47 -7.24
N SER A 197 -22.54 10.02 -6.04
CA SER A 197 -23.11 9.44 -4.83
C SER A 197 -24.62 9.58 -4.76
N GLN A 198 -25.26 8.77 -3.92
CA GLN A 198 -26.70 8.88 -3.64
C GLN A 198 -27.09 10.18 -2.95
N THR A 199 -26.16 10.85 -2.29
CA THR A 199 -26.39 12.16 -1.65
C THR A 199 -26.02 13.34 -2.53
N LYS A 200 -25.33 13.10 -3.67
CA LYS A 200 -24.91 14.14 -4.65
C LYS A 200 -24.22 15.34 -4.01
N GLY A 201 -23.41 15.12 -2.97
CA GLY A 201 -22.69 16.19 -2.27
C GLY A 201 -23.52 16.92 -1.20
N ASP A 202 -24.72 16.48 -0.88
CA ASP A 202 -25.56 17.08 0.16
C ASP A 202 -25.17 16.52 1.55
N TYR A 203 -24.44 17.33 2.32
CA TYR A 203 -24.02 16.97 3.68
C TYR A 203 -25.22 16.76 4.63
N ASP A 204 -26.28 17.58 4.54
CA ASP A 204 -27.43 17.49 5.44
C ASP A 204 -28.20 16.19 5.20
N LEU A 205 -28.35 15.78 3.94
CA LEU A 205 -28.97 14.52 3.57
C LEU A 205 -28.13 13.32 4.03
N TRP A 206 -26.82 13.38 3.86
CA TRP A 206 -25.89 12.36 4.38
C TRP A 206 -25.93 12.26 5.90
N SER A 207 -25.85 13.39 6.58
CA SER A 207 -25.88 13.41 8.04
C SER A 207 -27.19 12.90 8.61
N HIS A 208 -28.31 13.15 7.93
CA HIS A 208 -29.62 12.59 8.30
C HIS A 208 -29.62 11.05 8.19
N ALA A 209 -29.06 10.50 7.10
CA ALA A 209 -28.94 9.05 6.94
C ALA A 209 -28.03 8.42 8.01
N VAL A 210 -26.85 9.01 8.28
CA VAL A 210 -25.92 8.56 9.32
C VAL A 210 -26.58 8.58 10.71
N LYS A 211 -27.27 9.67 11.06
CA LYS A 211 -27.96 9.80 12.34
C LYS A 211 -29.00 8.70 12.53
N PHE A 212 -29.86 8.50 11.54
CA PHE A 212 -30.89 7.46 11.57
C PHE A 212 -30.28 6.07 11.70
N PHE A 213 -29.32 5.74 10.84
CA PHE A 213 -28.62 4.45 10.89
C PHE A 213 -27.98 4.20 12.27
N TRP A 214 -27.27 5.19 12.82
CA TRP A 214 -26.58 5.04 14.10
C TRP A 214 -27.55 4.84 15.27
N GLU A 215 -28.73 5.49 15.24
CA GLU A 215 -29.79 5.26 16.21
C GLU A 215 -30.32 3.82 16.14
N GLU A 216 -30.52 3.26 14.95
CA GLU A 216 -30.92 1.85 14.76
C GLU A 216 -29.81 0.89 15.23
N ALA A 217 -28.55 1.14 14.87
CA ALA A 217 -27.40 0.37 15.32
C ALA A 217 -27.27 0.35 16.86
N ARG A 218 -27.51 1.47 17.53
CA ARG A 218 -27.52 1.55 19.00
C ARG A 218 -28.64 0.73 19.64
N LYS A 219 -29.82 0.66 19.03
CA LYS A 219 -30.93 -0.19 19.53
C LYS A 219 -30.54 -1.68 19.52
N LEU A 220 -29.66 -2.09 18.60
CA LEU A 220 -29.10 -3.45 18.49
C LEU A 220 -27.81 -3.64 19.33
N GLY A 221 -27.32 -2.59 20.01
CA GLY A 221 -26.11 -2.63 20.83
C GLY A 221 -24.81 -2.68 20.03
N LEU A 222 -24.85 -2.38 18.73
CA LEU A 222 -23.68 -2.40 17.84
C LEU A 222 -22.68 -1.28 18.16
N ASP A 223 -23.13 -0.17 18.74
CA ASP A 223 -22.28 0.96 19.19
C ASP A 223 -21.17 0.55 20.17
N LYS A 224 -21.31 -0.60 20.82
CA LYS A 224 -20.31 -1.19 21.72
C LYS A 224 -19.29 -2.05 21.00
N LYS A 225 -19.52 -2.41 19.75
CA LYS A 225 -18.68 -3.33 18.96
C LYS A 225 -18.00 -2.67 17.79
N ILE A 226 -18.68 -1.71 17.15
CA ILE A 226 -18.19 -0.98 15.97
C ILE A 226 -18.30 0.52 16.18
N LYS A 227 -17.54 1.25 15.34
CA LYS A 227 -17.65 2.68 15.17
C LYS A 227 -17.82 3.01 13.68
N MET A 228 -18.24 4.24 13.38
CA MET A 228 -18.30 4.72 12.00
C MET A 228 -16.88 5.05 11.47
N ALA A 229 -16.63 4.69 10.22
CA ALA A 229 -15.63 5.34 9.38
C ALA A 229 -16.37 6.44 8.60
N ALA A 230 -16.05 7.70 8.84
CA ALA A 230 -16.80 8.83 8.32
C ALA A 230 -15.91 10.08 8.20
N PRO A 231 -16.15 10.97 7.22
CA PRO A 231 -17.29 10.96 6.29
C PRO A 231 -17.10 10.12 5.01
N ASP A 232 -15.93 9.48 4.77
CA ASP A 232 -15.64 8.66 3.58
C ASP A 232 -15.66 9.49 2.27
N VAL A 233 -15.01 10.63 2.27
CA VAL A 233 -15.11 11.60 1.17
C VAL A 233 -13.95 11.50 0.19
N ALA A 234 -14.25 11.63 -1.11
CA ALA A 234 -13.26 11.79 -2.17
C ALA A 234 -12.71 13.21 -2.17
N ILE A 235 -11.38 13.34 -2.24
CA ILE A 235 -10.71 14.66 -2.20
C ILE A 235 -9.68 14.81 -3.31
N TRP A 236 -9.51 16.05 -3.78
CA TRP A 236 -8.44 16.46 -4.71
C TRP A 236 -7.74 17.74 -4.27
N THR A 237 -8.43 18.55 -3.48
CA THR A 237 -7.93 19.83 -2.94
C THR A 237 -8.28 19.93 -1.45
N ALA A 238 -7.80 20.98 -0.79
CA ALA A 238 -8.14 21.25 0.62
C ALA A 238 -9.49 21.97 0.82
N GLU A 239 -10.29 22.14 -0.23
CA GLU A 239 -11.52 22.99 -0.17
C GLU A 239 -12.67 22.34 0.59
N GLU A 240 -12.77 21.00 0.61
CA GLU A 240 -13.90 20.28 1.20
C GLU A 240 -13.62 19.74 2.63
N THR A 241 -12.63 20.28 3.33
CA THR A 241 -12.32 19.90 4.72
C THR A 241 -13.49 20.04 5.69
N PHE A 242 -14.51 20.85 5.31
CA PHE A 242 -15.73 21.02 6.12
C PHE A 242 -16.52 19.70 6.30
N TRP A 243 -16.39 18.72 5.40
CA TRP A 243 -17.00 17.41 5.59
C TRP A 243 -16.44 16.74 6.84
N VAL A 244 -15.12 16.77 7.02
CA VAL A 244 -14.46 16.20 8.21
C VAL A 244 -14.80 17.02 9.46
N SER A 245 -14.66 18.36 9.43
CA SER A 245 -14.92 19.20 10.58
C SER A 245 -16.40 19.20 11.02
N ASN A 246 -17.34 19.10 10.10
CA ASN A 246 -18.75 18.93 10.42
C ASN A 246 -19.01 17.53 11.03
N THR A 247 -18.36 16.47 10.53
CA THR A 247 -18.43 15.12 11.12
C THR A 247 -17.91 15.12 12.56
N VAL A 248 -16.81 15.84 12.85
CA VAL A 248 -16.30 16.05 14.21
C VAL A 248 -17.36 16.67 15.12
N ARG A 249 -18.06 17.68 14.63
CA ARG A 249 -19.10 18.39 15.39
C ARG A 249 -20.34 17.52 15.62
N ASP A 250 -20.82 16.85 14.56
CA ASP A 250 -22.15 16.25 14.54
C ASP A 250 -22.17 14.79 15.03
N PHE A 251 -21.04 14.07 14.92
CA PHE A 251 -20.94 12.64 15.22
C PHE A 251 -19.73 12.26 16.09
N PRO A 252 -19.38 13.02 17.16
CA PRO A 252 -18.16 12.79 17.93
C PRO A 252 -18.12 11.42 18.64
N GLU A 253 -19.28 10.87 19.03
CA GLU A 253 -19.35 9.57 19.70
C GLU A 253 -19.48 8.39 18.73
N ALA A 254 -20.02 8.62 17.55
CA ALA A 254 -20.24 7.60 16.53
C ALA A 254 -18.96 7.31 15.73
N THR A 255 -18.19 8.36 15.41
CA THR A 255 -16.99 8.27 14.58
C THR A 255 -15.83 7.66 15.36
N GLY A 256 -15.27 6.56 14.83
CA GLY A 256 -14.08 5.91 15.37
C GLY A 256 -12.82 6.24 14.59
N ILE A 257 -12.97 6.42 13.29
CA ILE A 257 -11.92 6.90 12.38
C ILE A 257 -12.53 7.89 11.37
N TYR A 258 -11.74 8.92 11.02
CA TYR A 258 -12.06 9.76 9.87
C TYR A 258 -11.51 9.08 8.61
N ASP A 259 -12.27 9.13 7.53
CA ASP A 259 -11.95 8.46 6.29
C ASP A 259 -12.04 9.41 5.11
N ILE A 260 -10.98 9.42 4.30
CA ILE A 260 -10.93 10.15 3.04
C ILE A 260 -10.35 9.27 1.93
N HIS A 261 -10.69 9.59 0.69
CA HIS A 261 -10.22 8.91 -0.51
C HIS A 261 -9.51 9.88 -1.43
N THR A 262 -8.49 9.44 -2.13
CA THR A 262 -7.84 10.30 -3.12
C THR A 262 -7.18 9.52 -4.25
N TYR A 263 -7.27 10.10 -5.44
CA TYR A 263 -6.61 9.64 -6.66
C TYR A 263 -5.83 10.80 -7.28
N PRO A 264 -4.70 11.22 -6.64
CA PRO A 264 -3.97 12.39 -7.09
C PRO A 264 -3.28 12.16 -8.44
N SER A 265 -2.88 13.26 -9.09
CA SER A 265 -1.95 13.20 -10.20
C SER A 265 -0.53 12.87 -9.73
N LYS A 266 0.28 12.28 -10.62
CA LYS A 266 1.69 11.97 -10.31
C LYS A 266 2.47 13.24 -9.94
N ILE A 267 2.24 14.32 -10.66
CA ILE A 267 2.95 15.59 -10.41
C ILE A 267 2.58 16.19 -9.05
N THR A 268 1.33 16.07 -8.62
CA THR A 268 0.88 16.56 -7.31
C THR A 268 1.60 15.83 -6.18
N VAL A 269 1.78 14.51 -6.30
CA VAL A 269 2.48 13.69 -5.30
C VAL A 269 3.98 13.98 -5.33
N ASN A 270 4.61 13.88 -6.49
CA ASN A 270 6.07 14.02 -6.62
C ASN A 270 6.58 15.42 -6.24
N SER A 271 5.77 16.47 -6.47
CA SER A 271 6.09 17.84 -6.05
C SER A 271 5.97 18.08 -4.54
N GLY A 272 5.31 17.16 -3.80
CA GLY A 272 5.02 17.33 -2.38
C GLY A 272 3.73 18.12 -2.06
N GLN A 273 3.06 18.71 -3.06
CA GLN A 273 1.78 19.43 -2.87
C GLN A 273 0.71 18.53 -2.24
N TYR A 274 0.77 17.24 -2.52
CA TYR A 274 -0.09 16.21 -1.93
C TYR A 274 -0.07 16.28 -0.39
N THR A 275 1.10 16.44 0.22
CA THR A 275 1.25 16.54 1.69
C THR A 275 0.41 17.69 2.27
N ASP A 276 0.41 18.87 1.63
CA ASP A 276 -0.36 20.01 2.11
C ASP A 276 -1.86 19.76 2.04
N ILE A 277 -2.33 19.12 0.95
CA ILE A 277 -3.74 18.77 0.79
C ILE A 277 -4.20 17.84 1.90
N ILE A 278 -3.55 16.69 2.07
CA ILE A 278 -3.96 15.68 3.06
C ILE A 278 -3.79 16.16 4.50
N LYS A 279 -2.77 16.98 4.75
CA LYS A 279 -2.57 17.60 6.06
C LYS A 279 -3.73 18.51 6.46
N ALA A 280 -4.32 19.25 5.53
CA ALA A 280 -5.51 20.06 5.80
C ALA A 280 -6.69 19.22 6.33
N TYR A 281 -6.90 18.02 5.80
CA TYR A 281 -7.93 17.09 6.30
C TYR A 281 -7.56 16.49 7.65
N LYS A 282 -6.28 16.17 7.88
CA LYS A 282 -5.80 15.75 9.20
C LYS A 282 -6.04 16.85 10.25
N ASP A 283 -5.74 18.08 9.93
CA ASP A 283 -5.92 19.23 10.82
C ASP A 283 -7.44 19.52 11.07
N ALA A 284 -8.32 19.17 10.14
CA ALA A 284 -9.77 19.26 10.27
C ALA A 284 -10.38 18.13 11.12
N SER A 285 -9.67 17.03 11.36
CA SER A 285 -10.12 15.92 12.20
C SER A 285 -10.02 16.26 13.69
N ALA A 286 -10.71 15.49 14.54
CA ALA A 286 -10.65 15.74 15.97
C ALA A 286 -9.22 15.53 16.52
N PRO A 287 -8.72 16.39 17.40
CA PRO A 287 -7.40 16.22 18.01
C PRO A 287 -7.21 14.85 18.66
N GLY A 288 -6.11 14.18 18.35
CA GLY A 288 -5.80 12.84 18.86
C GLY A 288 -6.61 11.70 18.24
N SER A 289 -7.51 12.00 17.29
CA SER A 289 -8.25 10.96 16.57
C SER A 289 -7.41 10.34 15.43
N LYS A 290 -7.83 9.14 15.04
CA LYS A 290 -7.29 8.45 13.86
C LYS A 290 -7.99 8.93 12.60
N ILE A 291 -7.21 9.17 11.55
CA ILE A 291 -7.68 9.40 10.18
C ILE A 291 -6.98 8.40 9.27
N VAL A 292 -7.69 7.87 8.30
CA VAL A 292 -7.17 6.92 7.33
C VAL A 292 -7.38 7.41 5.90
N MET A 293 -6.55 6.92 5.02
CA MET A 293 -6.75 7.01 3.59
C MET A 293 -7.47 5.73 3.16
N GLY A 294 -8.82 5.74 3.13
CA GLY A 294 -9.65 4.56 2.88
C GLY A 294 -9.65 4.08 1.44
N GLU A 295 -9.25 4.94 0.51
CA GLU A 295 -8.86 4.57 -0.85
C GLU A 295 -7.71 5.44 -1.32
N ILE A 296 -6.68 4.81 -1.88
CA ILE A 296 -5.58 5.49 -2.55
C ILE A 296 -5.19 4.78 -3.85
N GLY A 297 -5.00 5.57 -4.91
CA GLY A 297 -4.51 5.16 -6.21
C GLY A 297 -4.10 6.41 -6.98
N PHE A 298 -3.72 6.26 -8.26
CA PHE A 298 -3.41 7.41 -9.11
C PHE A 298 -4.41 7.49 -10.26
N LYS A 299 -4.93 8.69 -10.51
CA LYS A 299 -5.63 9.03 -11.76
C LYS A 299 -4.82 10.09 -12.46
N TYR A 300 -4.13 9.72 -13.54
CA TYR A 300 -3.46 10.67 -14.39
C TYR A 300 -4.50 11.49 -15.13
N GLN A 301 -4.49 12.80 -14.93
CA GLN A 301 -5.48 13.73 -15.49
C GLN A 301 -4.79 14.83 -16.28
N GLU A 302 -5.55 15.49 -17.15
CA GLU A 302 -5.11 16.71 -17.81
C GLU A 302 -5.47 17.93 -16.96
N PRO A 303 -4.66 19.01 -17.01
CA PRO A 303 -3.43 19.13 -17.80
C PRO A 303 -2.16 18.58 -17.11
N GLU A 304 -2.23 18.25 -15.81
CA GLU A 304 -1.06 17.97 -14.96
C GLU A 304 -0.25 16.77 -15.47
N ASP A 305 -0.91 15.68 -15.74
CA ASP A 305 -0.31 14.42 -16.20
C ASP A 305 -0.70 14.03 -17.63
N ALA A 306 -0.88 15.00 -18.53
CA ALA A 306 -1.43 14.80 -19.89
C ALA A 306 -0.76 13.65 -20.67
N GLY A 307 0.57 13.49 -20.58
CA GLY A 307 1.29 12.42 -21.24
C GLY A 307 0.96 11.04 -20.68
N TYR A 308 0.88 10.91 -19.36
CA TYR A 308 0.47 9.66 -18.69
C TYR A 308 -1.00 9.36 -18.95
N HIS A 309 -1.86 10.38 -18.92
CA HIS A 309 -3.28 10.23 -19.24
C HIS A 309 -3.49 9.66 -20.65
N ALA A 310 -2.86 10.25 -21.66
CA ALA A 310 -2.95 9.79 -23.04
C ALA A 310 -2.46 8.35 -23.23
N GLU A 311 -1.34 7.99 -22.60
CA GLU A 311 -0.81 6.63 -22.66
C GLU A 311 -1.71 5.64 -21.92
N ASN A 312 -2.28 6.00 -20.77
CA ASN A 312 -3.24 5.19 -20.03
C ASN A 312 -4.46 4.84 -20.91
N LEU A 313 -5.07 5.84 -21.53
CA LEU A 313 -6.22 5.66 -22.44
C LEU A 313 -5.85 4.77 -23.64
N LYS A 314 -4.67 4.97 -24.23
CA LYS A 314 -4.19 4.16 -25.36
C LYS A 314 -4.00 2.70 -24.96
N ARG A 315 -3.40 2.42 -23.80
CA ARG A 315 -3.21 1.05 -23.28
C ARG A 315 -4.54 0.38 -23.00
N ALA A 316 -5.48 1.07 -22.35
CA ALA A 316 -6.81 0.55 -22.07
C ALA A 316 -7.58 0.25 -23.38
N ALA A 317 -7.53 1.16 -24.37
CA ALA A 317 -8.18 0.96 -25.67
C ALA A 317 -7.61 -0.23 -26.46
N ASN A 318 -6.36 -0.64 -26.23
CA ASN A 318 -5.75 -1.80 -26.87
C ASN A 318 -6.11 -3.13 -26.21
N LEU A 319 -6.77 -3.11 -25.05
CA LEU A 319 -7.19 -4.30 -24.31
C LEU A 319 -8.71 -4.43 -24.39
N ALA A 320 -9.22 -5.43 -25.12
CA ALA A 320 -10.63 -5.51 -25.51
C ALA A 320 -11.63 -5.44 -24.33
N HIS A 321 -11.25 -5.92 -23.16
CA HIS A 321 -12.11 -5.95 -21.96
C HIS A 321 -11.96 -4.70 -21.08
N ALA A 322 -10.84 -3.98 -21.17
CA ALA A 322 -10.54 -2.88 -20.28
C ALA A 322 -11.48 -1.68 -20.48
N SER A 323 -11.95 -1.12 -19.38
CA SER A 323 -12.64 0.18 -19.38
C SER A 323 -11.65 1.29 -19.70
N THR A 324 -11.95 2.11 -20.70
CA THR A 324 -11.18 3.33 -20.99
C THR A 324 -11.55 4.48 -20.05
N GLU A 325 -12.66 4.38 -19.36
CA GLU A 325 -13.15 5.42 -18.45
C GLU A 325 -12.59 5.26 -17.04
N ASP A 326 -12.35 4.00 -16.63
CA ASP A 326 -11.98 3.69 -15.25
C ASP A 326 -11.01 2.48 -15.17
N SER A 327 -9.79 2.68 -15.69
CA SER A 327 -8.68 1.72 -15.54
C SER A 327 -7.37 2.46 -15.36
N GLN A 328 -6.50 1.89 -14.53
CA GLN A 328 -5.13 2.36 -14.30
C GLN A 328 -4.14 1.38 -14.94
N MET A 329 -3.78 1.61 -16.20
CA MET A 329 -2.95 0.69 -16.98
C MET A 329 -1.47 0.68 -16.55
N PHE A 330 -1.05 1.64 -15.74
CA PHE A 330 0.32 1.65 -15.19
C PHE A 330 0.50 0.71 -14.00
N VAL A 331 -0.55 0.01 -13.54
CA VAL A 331 -0.42 -1.11 -12.58
C VAL A 331 0.49 -2.23 -13.09
N TYR A 332 0.75 -2.28 -14.40
CA TYR A 332 1.71 -3.20 -15.03
C TYR A 332 3.15 -2.70 -15.01
N ASP A 333 3.40 -1.45 -14.61
CA ASP A 333 4.72 -0.82 -14.61
C ASP A 333 5.29 -0.72 -13.18
N TYR A 334 6.60 -0.90 -13.03
CA TYR A 334 7.26 -0.79 -11.72
C TYR A 334 7.13 0.61 -11.10
N MET A 335 7.13 1.66 -11.92
CA MET A 335 7.00 3.03 -11.43
C MET A 335 5.71 3.25 -10.60
N TYR A 336 4.62 2.51 -10.91
CA TYR A 336 3.37 2.65 -10.15
C TYR A 336 3.56 2.27 -8.68
N GLY A 337 4.36 1.25 -8.41
CA GLY A 337 4.67 0.85 -7.03
C GLY A 337 5.54 1.85 -6.30
N THR A 338 6.46 2.55 -6.97
CA THR A 338 7.25 3.64 -6.35
C THR A 338 6.39 4.87 -6.10
N ASP A 339 5.50 5.23 -7.03
CA ASP A 339 4.56 6.35 -6.84
C ASP A 339 3.60 6.07 -5.67
N MET A 340 3.08 4.84 -5.57
CA MET A 340 2.24 4.43 -4.42
C MET A 340 3.01 4.49 -3.10
N ALA A 341 4.28 4.09 -3.07
CA ALA A 341 5.12 4.20 -1.89
C ALA A 341 5.36 5.67 -1.50
N ASP A 342 5.63 6.56 -2.46
CA ASP A 342 5.77 8.01 -2.22
C ASP A 342 4.49 8.58 -1.59
N ALA A 343 3.33 8.29 -2.17
CA ALA A 343 2.05 8.78 -1.65
C ALA A 343 1.78 8.27 -0.22
N VAL A 344 2.06 7.00 0.07
CA VAL A 344 1.91 6.42 1.41
C VAL A 344 2.87 7.04 2.40
N PHE A 345 4.13 7.29 2.02
CA PHE A 345 5.11 7.92 2.92
C PHE A 345 4.68 9.33 3.29
N GLN A 346 4.19 10.10 2.33
CA GLN A 346 3.62 11.43 2.60
C GLN A 346 2.39 11.33 3.50
N THR A 347 1.52 10.34 3.28
CA THR A 347 0.31 10.12 4.08
C THR A 347 0.67 9.77 5.54
N ILE A 348 1.62 8.86 5.77
CA ILE A 348 2.11 8.53 7.12
C ILE A 348 2.72 9.77 7.78
N ASN A 349 3.61 10.49 7.07
CA ASN A 349 4.26 11.69 7.59
C ASN A 349 3.29 12.85 7.85
N ALA A 350 2.11 12.86 7.22
CA ALA A 350 1.02 13.79 7.54
C ALA A 350 0.20 13.39 8.78
N GLY A 351 0.55 12.24 9.43
CA GLY A 351 -0.08 11.79 10.67
C GLY A 351 -1.33 10.91 10.49
N TYR A 352 -1.45 10.25 9.35
CA TYR A 352 -2.52 9.28 9.12
C TYR A 352 -2.22 7.95 9.82
N SER A 353 -3.27 7.22 10.13
CA SER A 353 -3.19 5.99 10.91
C SER A 353 -3.39 4.71 10.09
N GLY A 354 -3.56 4.82 8.77
CA GLY A 354 -3.73 3.67 7.87
C GLY A 354 -3.94 4.10 6.44
N CYS A 355 -3.60 3.19 5.49
CA CYS A 355 -3.81 3.38 4.07
C CYS A 355 -4.39 2.12 3.43
N VAL A 356 -5.36 2.27 2.54
CA VAL A 356 -6.01 1.18 1.80
C VAL A 356 -5.79 1.40 0.30
N ALA A 357 -5.05 0.51 -0.35
CA ALA A 357 -4.86 0.57 -1.79
C ALA A 357 -6.15 0.23 -2.54
N TRP A 358 -6.47 1.00 -3.54
CA TRP A 358 -7.44 0.66 -4.55
C TRP A 358 -6.73 -0.02 -5.73
N MET A 359 -6.83 -1.36 -5.94
CA MET A 359 -7.51 -2.34 -5.10
C MET A 359 -6.79 -3.70 -5.18
N LEU A 360 -7.29 -4.73 -4.45
CA LEU A 360 -6.67 -6.06 -4.41
C LEU A 360 -6.71 -6.75 -5.77
N ASP A 361 -7.90 -6.89 -6.33
CA ASP A 361 -8.21 -7.55 -7.59
C ASP A 361 -8.89 -6.57 -8.54
N ASP A 362 -8.88 -6.82 -9.84
CA ASP A 362 -9.62 -5.97 -10.76
C ASP A 362 -11.13 -6.00 -10.45
N ALA A 363 -11.84 -4.97 -10.83
CA ALA A 363 -13.27 -4.86 -10.57
C ALA A 363 -14.12 -4.99 -11.83
N MET A 364 -15.44 -5.23 -11.63
CA MET A 364 -16.39 -5.39 -12.72
C MET A 364 -15.98 -6.48 -13.70
N HIS A 365 -15.86 -7.72 -13.18
CA HIS A 365 -15.39 -8.93 -13.90
C HIS A 365 -16.35 -9.41 -15.02
N TYR A 366 -16.92 -8.50 -15.77
CA TYR A 366 -17.77 -8.82 -16.91
C TYR A 366 -16.97 -9.07 -18.17
N LYS A 367 -17.42 -10.04 -19.01
CA LYS A 367 -16.75 -10.36 -20.28
C LYS A 367 -17.02 -9.36 -21.41
N GLU A 368 -17.97 -8.46 -21.22
CA GLU A 368 -18.33 -7.46 -22.21
C GLU A 368 -17.16 -6.49 -22.44
N PRO A 369 -16.96 -6.06 -23.69
CA PRO A 369 -15.91 -5.10 -24.00
C PRO A 369 -16.06 -3.79 -23.19
N GLY A 370 -14.95 -3.27 -22.70
CA GLY A 370 -14.89 -2.00 -21.99
C GLY A 370 -15.50 -1.99 -20.58
N LYS A 371 -15.72 -3.15 -19.96
CA LYS A 371 -16.35 -3.25 -18.63
C LYS A 371 -15.37 -3.58 -17.50
N LEU A 372 -14.26 -4.27 -17.79
CA LEU A 372 -13.26 -4.60 -16.78
C LEU A 372 -12.53 -3.34 -16.31
N LYS A 373 -12.58 -3.06 -15.03
CA LYS A 373 -11.83 -1.96 -14.39
C LYS A 373 -10.51 -2.50 -13.87
N ILE A 374 -9.43 -2.17 -14.56
CA ILE A 374 -8.08 -2.64 -14.23
C ILE A 374 -7.44 -1.71 -13.21
N TRP A 375 -7.34 -2.16 -11.96
CA TRP A 375 -6.74 -1.44 -10.84
C TRP A 375 -5.94 -2.34 -9.92
N GLY A 376 -6.25 -3.66 -9.92
CA GLY A 376 -5.77 -4.63 -8.96
C GLY A 376 -4.31 -5.01 -9.10
N PHE A 377 -3.86 -5.85 -8.17
CA PHE A 377 -2.56 -6.53 -8.26
C PHE A 377 -2.58 -7.69 -9.25
N TRP A 378 -3.76 -8.13 -9.64
CA TRP A 378 -4.04 -9.22 -10.60
C TRP A 378 -5.52 -9.19 -11.01
N ASN A 379 -5.90 -10.17 -11.84
CA ASN A 379 -7.30 -10.53 -12.06
C ASN A 379 -7.44 -12.03 -11.85
N ILE A 380 -8.15 -12.45 -10.80
CA ILE A 380 -8.26 -13.88 -10.44
C ILE A 380 -9.07 -14.71 -11.44
N PHE A 381 -9.81 -14.07 -12.34
CA PHE A 381 -10.56 -14.71 -13.42
C PHE A 381 -9.81 -14.67 -14.76
N GLY A 382 -8.49 -14.48 -14.76
CA GLY A 382 -7.70 -14.42 -15.98
C GLY A 382 -7.88 -15.66 -16.83
N ASP A 383 -7.63 -16.84 -16.27
CA ASP A 383 -7.71 -18.13 -16.98
C ASP A 383 -9.11 -18.39 -17.59
N GLU A 384 -10.18 -18.01 -16.88
CA GLU A 384 -11.55 -18.27 -17.31
C GLU A 384 -12.11 -17.22 -18.26
N ARG A 385 -11.62 -15.97 -18.19
CA ARG A 385 -12.31 -14.83 -18.81
C ARG A 385 -11.48 -13.98 -19.74
N TYR A 386 -10.21 -13.71 -19.40
CA TYR A 386 -9.46 -12.64 -20.04
C TYR A 386 -8.12 -13.07 -20.64
N GLY A 387 -7.57 -14.21 -20.19
CA GLY A 387 -6.24 -14.73 -20.49
C GLY A 387 -5.41 -14.94 -19.23
N ALA A 388 -4.66 -16.04 -19.15
CA ALA A 388 -3.89 -16.43 -17.96
C ALA A 388 -2.88 -15.37 -17.50
N GLU A 389 -2.38 -14.55 -18.42
CA GLU A 389 -1.47 -13.46 -18.12
C GLU A 389 -2.06 -12.41 -17.16
N HIS A 390 -3.40 -12.25 -17.13
CA HIS A 390 -4.07 -11.31 -16.23
C HIS A 390 -4.05 -11.78 -14.76
N GLU A 391 -3.87 -13.07 -14.50
CA GLU A 391 -3.70 -13.59 -13.14
C GLU A 391 -2.30 -13.37 -12.59
N THR A 392 -1.31 -13.08 -13.46
CA THR A 392 0.05 -12.83 -13.01
C THR A 392 0.08 -11.64 -12.07
N VAL A 393 0.81 -11.80 -10.97
CA VAL A 393 1.02 -10.72 -9.98
C VAL A 393 1.73 -9.56 -10.63
N ARG A 394 1.12 -8.38 -10.58
CA ARG A 394 1.67 -7.14 -11.17
C ARG A 394 2.76 -6.54 -10.28
N PRO A 395 3.72 -5.79 -10.83
CA PRO A 395 4.90 -5.33 -10.10
C PRO A 395 4.60 -4.59 -8.79
N TRP A 396 3.64 -3.68 -8.77
CA TRP A 396 3.32 -2.86 -7.59
C TRP A 396 2.83 -3.64 -6.37
N PHE A 397 2.39 -4.90 -6.56
CA PHE A 397 2.09 -5.81 -5.47
C PHE A 397 3.26 -5.97 -4.50
N TYR A 398 4.48 -6.06 -5.01
CA TYR A 398 5.67 -6.28 -4.18
C TYR A 398 6.00 -5.06 -3.33
N ALA A 399 5.92 -3.84 -3.89
CA ALA A 399 6.09 -2.62 -3.11
C ALA A 399 5.04 -2.52 -1.99
N TRP A 400 3.76 -2.71 -2.35
CA TRP A 400 2.66 -2.64 -1.41
C TRP A 400 2.74 -3.72 -0.33
N SER A 401 3.11 -4.95 -0.71
CA SER A 401 3.28 -6.07 0.22
C SER A 401 4.38 -5.80 1.26
N LEU A 402 5.49 -5.19 0.87
CA LEU A 402 6.52 -4.80 1.83
C LEU A 402 5.98 -3.80 2.87
N LEU A 403 5.17 -2.82 2.43
CA LEU A 403 4.57 -1.82 3.31
C LEU A 403 3.47 -2.38 4.22
N CYS A 404 2.73 -3.40 3.78
CA CYS A 404 1.78 -4.11 4.63
C CYS A 404 2.50 -5.00 5.66
N ARG A 405 3.47 -5.79 5.18
CA ARG A 405 4.11 -6.85 5.95
C ARG A 405 5.04 -6.33 7.04
N TYR A 406 5.81 -5.28 6.75
CA TYR A 406 6.86 -4.75 7.63
C TYR A 406 6.48 -3.44 8.32
N ILE A 407 5.21 -3.06 8.20
CA ILE A 407 4.56 -2.00 8.98
C ILE A 407 3.31 -2.60 9.64
N PRO A 408 3.48 -3.48 10.63
CA PRO A 408 2.34 -4.12 11.27
C PRO A 408 1.51 -3.13 12.09
N LYS A 409 0.28 -3.52 12.42
CA LYS A 409 -0.60 -2.81 13.33
C LYS A 409 0.08 -2.56 14.67
N GLY A 410 -0.06 -1.34 15.20
CA GLY A 410 0.63 -0.90 16.42
C GLY A 410 2.03 -0.36 16.18
N THR A 411 2.42 -0.09 14.92
CA THR A 411 3.67 0.63 14.62
C THR A 411 3.52 2.10 15.02
N ASP A 412 4.54 2.63 15.71
CA ASP A 412 4.69 4.06 15.98
C ASP A 412 5.67 4.66 14.98
N PHE A 413 5.26 5.71 14.29
CA PHE A 413 6.08 6.43 13.31
C PHE A 413 6.67 7.70 13.89
N TYR A 414 7.93 7.92 13.58
CA TYR A 414 8.70 9.06 14.01
C TYR A 414 8.85 10.11 12.91
N THR A 415 9.17 11.34 13.32
CA THR A 415 9.47 12.42 12.38
C THR A 415 10.72 12.10 11.56
N VAL A 416 10.59 12.22 10.24
CA VAL A 416 11.68 12.05 9.29
C VAL A 416 11.86 13.33 8.47
N ASN A 417 13.09 13.85 8.48
CA ASN A 417 13.46 15.02 7.67
C ASN A 417 14.36 14.56 6.52
N VAL A 418 14.00 14.91 5.30
CA VAL A 418 14.80 14.67 4.10
C VAL A 418 15.33 16.00 3.60
N SER A 419 16.64 16.10 3.38
CA SER A 419 17.29 17.32 2.89
C SER A 419 18.34 17.01 1.81
N GLY A 420 18.50 17.89 0.85
CA GLY A 420 19.55 17.84 -0.18
C GLY A 420 19.05 17.67 -1.60
N THR A 421 18.06 16.82 -1.88
CA THR A 421 17.51 16.62 -3.22
C THR A 421 16.02 16.33 -3.21
N ASP A 422 15.35 16.69 -4.28
CA ASP A 422 13.93 16.36 -4.50
C ASP A 422 13.75 14.88 -4.95
N GLY A 423 12.51 14.40 -4.88
CA GLY A 423 12.14 13.04 -5.33
C GLY A 423 12.47 11.93 -4.34
N ILE A 424 13.01 12.26 -3.15
CA ILE A 424 13.26 11.31 -2.06
C ILE A 424 12.25 11.55 -0.94
N LYS A 425 11.59 10.46 -0.49
CA LYS A 425 10.76 10.44 0.71
C LYS A 425 11.17 9.27 1.59
N ALA A 426 10.95 9.39 2.88
CA ALA A 426 11.27 8.32 3.83
C ALA A 426 10.28 8.27 4.99
N ILE A 427 10.16 7.08 5.59
CA ILE A 427 9.45 6.84 6.85
C ILE A 427 10.34 6.03 7.78
N ALA A 428 10.12 6.19 9.08
CA ALA A 428 10.76 5.38 10.12
C ALA A 428 9.75 5.03 11.20
N GLY A 429 9.57 3.73 11.45
CA GLY A 429 8.63 3.21 12.43
C GLY A 429 9.27 2.19 13.37
N VAL A 430 8.64 2.01 14.54
CA VAL A 430 9.00 1.01 15.52
C VAL A 430 7.77 0.21 15.90
N HIS A 431 7.90 -1.11 15.88
CA HIS A 431 6.88 -2.06 16.35
C HIS A 431 7.52 -3.07 17.29
N ASP A 432 7.02 -3.18 18.51
CA ASP A 432 7.57 -4.08 19.56
C ASP A 432 9.09 -3.99 19.71
N GLY A 433 9.62 -2.75 19.65
CA GLY A 433 11.05 -2.47 19.78
C GLY A 433 11.87 -2.76 18.50
N LYS A 434 11.26 -3.25 17.44
CA LYS A 434 11.89 -3.51 16.13
C LYS A 434 11.62 -2.36 15.15
N ARG A 435 12.66 -1.98 14.44
CA ARG A 435 12.68 -0.80 13.57
C ARG A 435 12.44 -1.19 12.12
N THR A 436 11.72 -0.34 11.41
CA THR A 436 11.61 -0.37 9.95
C THR A 436 11.85 1.03 9.41
N ILE A 437 12.77 1.17 8.47
CA ILE A 437 13.03 2.41 7.73
C ILE A 437 12.83 2.12 6.26
N ALA A 438 12.02 2.92 5.58
CA ALA A 438 11.84 2.82 4.14
C ALA A 438 12.12 4.15 3.47
N VAL A 439 12.80 4.10 2.31
CA VAL A 439 13.18 5.27 1.51
C VAL A 439 12.77 5.00 0.06
N VAL A 440 12.09 5.94 -0.57
CA VAL A 440 11.68 5.86 -1.98
C VAL A 440 12.36 6.96 -2.79
N ASN A 441 12.75 6.61 -4.02
CA ASN A 441 13.29 7.50 -5.05
C ASN A 441 12.37 7.46 -6.27
N VAL A 442 11.62 8.53 -6.50
CA VAL A 442 10.76 8.65 -7.69
C VAL A 442 11.45 9.34 -8.86
N SER A 443 12.71 9.75 -8.69
CA SER A 443 13.49 10.36 -9.76
C SER A 443 14.04 9.35 -10.76
N LYS A 444 14.41 9.83 -11.94
CA LYS A 444 15.01 9.03 -13.03
C LYS A 444 16.51 8.76 -12.84
N GLU A 445 17.08 9.14 -11.70
CA GLU A 445 18.51 9.04 -11.42
C GLU A 445 18.75 8.25 -10.14
N GLU A 446 19.85 7.47 -10.09
CA GLU A 446 20.34 6.90 -8.84
C GLU A 446 20.73 8.04 -7.88
N LYS A 447 20.38 7.90 -6.61
CA LYS A 447 20.76 8.84 -5.54
C LYS A 447 21.55 8.12 -4.46
N THR A 448 22.51 8.80 -3.88
CA THR A 448 23.24 8.35 -2.69
C THR A 448 22.65 9.03 -1.46
N VAL A 449 22.12 8.23 -0.55
CA VAL A 449 21.33 8.70 0.60
C VAL A 449 22.05 8.35 1.88
N LYS A 450 22.30 9.35 2.75
CA LYS A 450 22.79 9.12 4.12
C LYS A 450 21.61 9.05 5.08
N ILE A 451 21.44 7.90 5.77
CA ILE A 451 20.42 7.74 6.82
C ILE A 451 21.07 7.91 8.18
N THR A 452 20.51 8.75 9.04
CA THR A 452 21.06 9.04 10.36
C THR A 452 19.96 9.24 11.41
N SER A 453 20.31 8.96 12.67
CA SER A 453 19.49 9.28 13.84
C SER A 453 20.37 9.31 15.08
N ASP A 454 20.19 10.33 15.92
CA ASP A 454 20.88 10.44 17.21
C ASP A 454 20.17 9.67 18.32
N ASN A 455 18.87 9.36 18.17
CA ASN A 455 18.00 8.90 19.26
C ASN A 455 17.16 7.64 18.95
N LEU A 456 17.15 7.15 17.71
CA LEU A 456 16.45 5.88 17.37
C LEU A 456 17.24 4.63 17.77
N GLY A 457 18.55 4.76 17.97
CA GLY A 457 19.48 3.65 18.19
C GLY A 457 19.90 2.97 16.89
N ASN A 458 20.89 2.09 16.97
CA ASN A 458 21.33 1.31 15.82
C ASN A 458 20.35 0.17 15.53
N MET A 459 20.38 -0.33 14.30
CA MET A 459 19.57 -1.46 13.87
C MET A 459 20.48 -2.70 13.71
N ASP A 460 20.03 -3.85 14.22
CA ASP A 460 20.78 -5.11 14.21
C ASP A 460 19.97 -6.19 13.47
N ASN A 461 20.68 -7.12 12.80
CA ASN A 461 20.07 -8.22 12.03
C ASN A 461 19.06 -7.76 10.99
N VAL A 462 19.36 -6.66 10.31
CA VAL A 462 18.47 -6.03 9.35
C VAL A 462 18.35 -6.84 8.06
N ARG A 463 17.12 -6.98 7.58
CA ARG A 463 16.81 -7.42 6.22
C ARG A 463 16.65 -6.21 5.32
N LYS A 464 17.29 -6.26 4.16
CA LYS A 464 17.19 -5.21 3.13
C LYS A 464 16.39 -5.73 1.95
N TYR A 465 15.33 -5.01 1.60
CA TYR A 465 14.56 -5.21 0.39
C TYR A 465 14.78 -4.04 -0.55
N ILE A 466 14.82 -4.31 -1.86
CA ILE A 466 14.86 -3.26 -2.89
C ILE A 466 13.76 -3.57 -3.90
N TYR A 467 12.81 -2.66 -4.03
CA TYR A 467 11.80 -2.71 -5.08
C TYR A 467 12.19 -1.81 -6.24
N GLY A 468 12.04 -2.28 -7.46
CA GLY A 468 12.30 -1.58 -8.72
C GLY A 468 12.54 -2.57 -9.84
N GLU A 469 12.53 -2.13 -11.09
CA GLU A 469 12.67 -3.01 -12.25
C GLU A 469 14.03 -3.72 -12.26
N GLY A 470 14.00 -5.06 -12.27
CA GLY A 470 15.21 -5.88 -12.28
C GLY A 470 16.03 -5.87 -10.98
N LEU A 471 15.52 -5.29 -9.89
CA LEU A 471 16.27 -5.11 -8.63
C LEU A 471 16.00 -6.17 -7.57
N PHE A 472 15.05 -7.08 -7.76
CA PHE A 472 14.73 -8.14 -6.84
C PHE A 472 14.40 -9.45 -7.55
N VAL A 473 14.42 -10.55 -6.80
CA VAL A 473 14.09 -11.89 -7.26
C VAL A 473 12.82 -12.36 -6.58
N THR A 474 11.95 -12.99 -7.36
CA THR A 474 10.73 -13.63 -6.88
C THR A 474 10.84 -15.15 -6.93
N GLU A 475 10.15 -15.82 -6.03
CA GLU A 475 10.03 -17.27 -5.98
C GLU A 475 8.54 -17.67 -5.97
N GLY A 476 8.21 -18.70 -6.74
CA GLY A 476 6.83 -19.16 -6.87
C GLY A 476 5.93 -18.09 -7.47
N ASP A 477 4.68 -18.02 -6.95
CA ASP A 477 3.66 -17.10 -7.47
C ASP A 477 3.89 -15.63 -7.03
N CYS A 478 4.29 -15.40 -5.79
CA CYS A 478 4.24 -14.05 -5.21
C CYS A 478 5.32 -13.73 -4.16
N THR A 479 6.29 -14.62 -3.90
CA THR A 479 7.27 -14.41 -2.84
C THR A 479 8.43 -13.54 -3.32
N MET A 480 8.74 -12.47 -2.59
CA MET A 480 9.91 -11.63 -2.79
C MET A 480 10.91 -11.87 -1.65
N HIS A 481 12.19 -12.03 -1.99
CA HIS A 481 13.26 -12.24 -1.02
C HIS A 481 14.03 -10.94 -0.72
N PRO A 482 14.62 -10.81 0.49
CA PRO A 482 15.52 -9.71 0.77
C PRO A 482 16.79 -9.84 -0.08
N VAL A 483 17.34 -8.72 -0.52
CA VAL A 483 18.62 -8.69 -1.26
C VAL A 483 19.83 -8.84 -0.33
N ALA A 484 19.65 -8.61 0.97
CA ALA A 484 20.63 -8.87 2.02
C ALA A 484 19.95 -9.13 3.36
N THR A 485 20.59 -9.92 4.22
CA THR A 485 20.16 -10.25 5.59
C THR A 485 21.30 -10.04 6.57
N ASP A 486 20.98 -10.06 7.85
CA ASP A 486 21.94 -10.02 8.96
C ASP A 486 22.89 -8.82 8.89
N MET A 487 22.37 -7.67 8.46
CA MET A 487 23.11 -6.42 8.37
C MET A 487 22.97 -5.62 9.67
N ASP A 488 24.03 -4.94 10.07
CA ASP A 488 24.01 -3.98 11.17
C ASP A 488 24.12 -2.55 10.62
N PHE A 489 23.26 -1.66 11.07
CA PHE A 489 23.22 -0.25 10.67
C PHE A 489 23.54 0.67 11.84
N SER A 490 24.59 1.45 11.70
CA SER A 490 24.98 2.45 12.71
C SER A 490 24.37 3.82 12.38
N LEU A 491 23.10 4.02 12.76
CA LEU A 491 22.37 5.25 12.48
C LEU A 491 23.04 6.49 13.13
N SER A 492 23.70 6.32 14.28
CA SER A 492 24.43 7.42 14.95
C SER A 492 25.66 7.90 14.18
N LYS A 493 26.29 7.04 13.37
CA LYS A 493 27.38 7.40 12.47
C LYS A 493 26.89 7.86 11.10
N GLY A 494 25.66 7.46 10.75
CA GLY A 494 25.06 7.64 9.44
C GLY A 494 25.50 6.54 8.45
N GLU A 495 24.52 5.88 7.87
CA GLU A 495 24.72 4.84 6.85
C GLU A 495 24.43 5.39 5.47
N ILE A 496 25.30 5.12 4.52
CA ILE A 496 25.19 5.60 3.14
C ILE A 496 24.70 4.47 2.25
N LEU A 497 23.57 4.70 1.58
CA LEU A 497 22.94 3.76 0.68
C LEU A 497 22.87 4.34 -0.73
N LYS A 498 23.09 3.50 -1.74
CA LYS A 498 22.71 3.78 -3.11
C LYS A 498 21.25 3.40 -3.31
N LEU A 499 20.46 4.35 -3.75
CA LEU A 499 19.04 4.22 -4.02
C LEU A 499 18.82 4.37 -5.53
N PRO A 500 18.60 3.25 -6.26
CA PRO A 500 18.43 3.30 -7.71
C PRO A 500 17.29 4.23 -8.15
N ALA A 501 17.29 4.63 -9.41
CA ALA A 501 16.18 5.38 -10.01
C ALA A 501 14.86 4.59 -9.85
N GLU A 502 13.75 5.28 -9.64
CA GLU A 502 12.40 4.70 -9.55
C GLU A 502 12.36 3.43 -8.69
N SER A 503 12.88 3.53 -7.45
CA SER A 503 12.99 2.40 -6.54
C SER A 503 12.60 2.75 -5.10
N MET A 504 12.35 1.70 -4.31
CA MET A 504 12.17 1.80 -2.85
C MET A 504 13.14 0.82 -2.16
N ILE A 505 13.83 1.29 -1.13
CA ILE A 505 14.56 0.43 -0.20
C ILE A 505 13.78 0.36 1.11
N LEU A 506 13.62 -0.86 1.63
CA LEU A 506 13.07 -1.10 2.96
C LEU A 506 14.09 -1.89 3.79
N LEU A 507 14.42 -1.33 4.96
CA LEU A 507 15.30 -1.90 5.97
C LEU A 507 14.46 -2.26 7.19
N THR A 508 14.53 -3.50 7.65
CA THR A 508 13.70 -3.94 8.78
C THR A 508 14.38 -4.99 9.64
N GLU A 509 14.14 -4.92 10.94
CA GLU A 509 14.50 -5.92 11.94
C GLU A 509 13.38 -6.97 12.16
N LEU A 510 12.22 -6.83 11.47
CA LEU A 510 11.04 -7.70 11.57
C LEU A 510 11.17 -8.97 10.74
#